data_31f500b1d50953b8fa2aa035c866db56
#
_entry.id   31f500b1d50953b8fa2aa035c866db56
#
_cell.length_a   1.000
_cell.length_b   1.000
_cell.length_c   1.000
_cell.angle_alpha   90.00
_cell.angle_beta   90.00
_cell.angle_gamma   90.00
#
_symmetry.space_group_name_H-M   'P 1'
#
loop_
_entity.id
_entity.type
_entity.pdbx_description
1 polymer ?
#
loop_
_entity_poly.entity_id
_entity_poly.type
_entity_poly.pdbx_seq_one_letter_code
_entity_poly.pdbx_strand_id
1 'polypeptide(L)'
;MKKLLPMLLAFAMLTACGAQQEPAEENVPPLETVQEDAPLRPGAGLFLELEHPVFDPTLTRYTYFVRNATEETVEFGEDYALQRQEGDAWKDLTLVENAGFIAIGYALEPGQTMALTCGFDLYKEEPEAGTYRLVKTVGGQTLFAEFELGDSPYTADTPYGFAPLEALPEVYDADTAAEADVVYTNDGVQNGEAVEEFLYKVRLNVPCQLRTVQDYGENTAMLIDAIYENGHFLWRMRQGDDVAEERFSYIVTDGTDLYLSNGADWETAERYAGKELAWLVPTGTAGPELVSAV
;
A
#
# COMPACT_ATOMS: atom_id res chain seq x y z
N MET A 1 62.89 19.88 67.23
CA MET A 1 62.46 18.49 67.36
C MET A 1 60.96 18.49 67.16
N LYS A 2 60.53 18.24 65.89
CA LYS A 2 59.13 17.94 65.60
C LYS A 2 59.14 16.99 64.38
N LYS A 3 58.70 15.77 64.58
CA LYS A 3 58.65 14.69 63.63
C LYS A 3 57.49 14.99 62.67
N LEU A 4 57.77 15.06 61.37
CA LEU A 4 56.78 15.06 60.30
C LEU A 4 56.49 13.61 59.85
N LEU A 5 55.27 13.23 59.91
CA LEU A 5 54.69 11.96 59.44
C LEU A 5 54.29 12.14 57.99
N PRO A 6 54.67 11.28 57.04
CA PRO A 6 54.17 11.36 55.67
C PRO A 6 52.80 10.72 55.57
N MET A 7 51.85 11.49 55.05
CA MET A 7 50.48 11.06 54.72
C MET A 7 50.54 10.33 53.37
N LEU A 8 50.29 9.02 53.37
CA LEU A 8 50.12 8.21 52.19
C LEU A 8 48.78 8.51 51.54
N LEU A 9 48.75 9.11 50.34
CA LEU A 9 47.58 9.30 49.54
C LEU A 9 47.35 8.04 48.69
N ALA A 10 46.34 7.24 49.04
CA ALA A 10 45.88 6.13 48.23
C ALA A 10 45.02 6.67 47.10
N PHE A 11 45.51 6.55 45.86
CA PHE A 11 44.76 6.82 44.64
C PHE A 11 43.87 5.60 44.35
N ALA A 12 42.58 5.70 44.64
CA ALA A 12 41.61 4.71 44.18
C ALA A 12 41.28 4.99 42.72
N MET A 13 41.78 4.12 41.81
CA MET A 13 41.30 4.10 40.45
C MET A 13 39.88 3.51 40.43
N LEU A 14 38.88 4.36 40.22
CA LEU A 14 37.55 3.96 39.81
C LEU A 14 37.61 3.61 38.32
N THR A 15 37.69 2.33 38.01
CA THR A 15 37.32 1.80 36.69
C THR A 15 35.81 1.97 36.51
N ALA A 16 35.41 3.03 35.83
CA ALA A 16 34.07 3.16 35.32
C ALA A 16 33.88 2.15 34.19
N CYS A 17 33.25 1.03 34.49
CA CYS A 17 32.69 0.15 33.48
C CYS A 17 31.55 0.92 32.82
N GLY A 18 31.80 1.52 31.65
CA GLY A 18 30.74 2.06 30.79
C GLY A 18 29.92 0.90 30.27
N ALA A 19 28.77 0.69 30.88
CA ALA A 19 27.73 -0.12 30.23
C ALA A 19 27.37 0.62 28.93
N GLN A 20 27.73 0.05 27.78
CA GLN A 20 27.14 0.40 26.52
C GLN A 20 25.65 0.07 26.67
N GLN A 21 24.83 1.10 26.74
CA GLN A 21 23.41 0.98 26.51
C GLN A 21 23.25 0.57 25.05
N GLU A 22 22.85 -0.67 24.82
CA GLU A 22 22.28 -1.10 23.54
C GLU A 22 21.16 -0.12 23.20
N PRO A 23 21.10 0.37 21.94
CA PRO A 23 19.95 1.16 21.52
C PRO A 23 18.70 0.34 21.81
N ALA A 24 17.75 0.94 22.55
CA ALA A 24 16.45 0.34 22.78
C ALA A 24 15.92 -0.10 21.40
N GLU A 25 15.62 -1.37 21.26
CA GLU A 25 14.83 -1.88 20.14
C GLU A 25 13.56 -1.03 20.11
N GLU A 26 13.46 -0.22 19.05
CA GLU A 26 12.25 0.52 18.76
C GLU A 26 11.17 -0.55 18.58
N ASN A 27 10.28 -0.61 19.54
CA ASN A 27 9.20 -1.59 19.57
C ASN A 27 8.22 -1.17 18.47
N VAL A 28 8.54 -1.55 17.22
CA VAL A 28 7.62 -1.44 16.11
C VAL A 28 6.46 -2.35 16.47
N PRO A 29 5.25 -1.81 16.69
CA PRO A 29 4.10 -2.65 16.98
C PRO A 29 3.99 -3.66 15.83
N PRO A 30 3.69 -4.95 16.12
CA PRO A 30 3.43 -5.91 15.07
C PRO A 30 2.37 -5.30 14.16
N LEU A 31 2.58 -5.34 12.85
CA LEU A 31 1.56 -5.01 11.87
C LEU A 31 0.29 -5.75 12.27
N GLU A 32 -0.74 -5.02 12.67
CA GLU A 32 -2.04 -5.62 12.99
C GLU A 32 -2.49 -6.32 11.70
N THR A 33 -2.44 -7.64 11.72
CA THR A 33 -2.94 -8.46 10.62
C THR A 33 -4.46 -8.29 10.60
N VAL A 34 -4.94 -7.58 9.60
CA VAL A 34 -6.38 -7.43 9.37
C VAL A 34 -6.94 -8.79 9.00
N GLN A 35 -7.82 -9.29 9.86
CA GLN A 35 -8.52 -10.55 9.69
C GLN A 35 -9.73 -10.28 8.80
N GLU A 36 -9.68 -10.67 7.52
CA GLU A 36 -10.88 -10.68 6.69
C GLU A 36 -10.80 -11.64 5.50
N ASP A 37 -11.96 -12.25 5.21
CA ASP A 37 -12.20 -13.01 3.99
C ASP A 37 -11.95 -12.11 2.77
N ALA A 38 -10.89 -12.38 2.05
CA ALA A 38 -10.60 -11.66 0.82
C ALA A 38 -11.68 -11.98 -0.24
N PRO A 39 -12.49 -11.02 -0.69
CA PRO A 39 -13.59 -11.29 -1.62
C PRO A 39 -13.12 -11.67 -3.03
N LEU A 40 -11.81 -11.61 -3.29
CA LEU A 40 -11.32 -11.56 -4.66
C LEU A 40 -11.10 -12.90 -5.36
N ARG A 41 -11.05 -14.05 -4.68
CA ARG A 41 -11.03 -15.37 -5.37
C ARG A 41 -11.49 -16.52 -4.49
N PRO A 42 -12.54 -17.28 -4.87
CA PRO A 42 -12.87 -18.53 -4.20
C PRO A 42 -11.84 -19.59 -4.52
N GLY A 43 -11.32 -20.26 -3.50
CA GLY A 43 -10.39 -21.39 -3.64
C GLY A 43 -9.77 -21.74 -2.29
N ALA A 44 -9.47 -23.04 -2.09
CA ALA A 44 -8.69 -23.50 -0.95
C ALA A 44 -7.21 -23.57 -1.34
N GLY A 45 -6.31 -23.14 -0.46
CA GLY A 45 -4.87 -23.23 -0.68
C GLY A 45 -4.12 -21.94 -0.40
N LEU A 46 -2.86 -21.91 -0.83
CA LEU A 46 -2.01 -20.72 -0.75
C LEU A 46 -1.96 -20.05 -2.12
N PHE A 47 -2.07 -18.73 -2.12
CA PHE A 47 -2.05 -17.92 -3.34
C PHE A 47 -0.93 -16.89 -3.27
N LEU A 48 -0.30 -16.67 -4.41
CA LEU A 48 0.70 -15.62 -4.64
C LEU A 48 0.26 -14.86 -5.90
N GLU A 49 0.08 -13.56 -5.80
CA GLU A 49 -0.46 -12.74 -6.88
C GLU A 49 0.25 -11.38 -6.91
N LEU A 50 0.55 -10.86 -8.10
CA LEU A 50 0.97 -9.46 -8.27
C LEU A 50 -0.28 -8.57 -8.24
N GLU A 51 -0.11 -7.32 -7.82
CA GLU A 51 -1.19 -6.32 -7.83
C GLU A 51 -1.77 -6.10 -9.22
N HIS A 52 -0.91 -6.12 -10.24
CA HIS A 52 -1.29 -6.00 -11.65
C HIS A 52 -0.59 -7.06 -12.50
N PRO A 53 -1.22 -7.51 -13.58
CA PRO A 53 -0.61 -8.49 -14.49
C PRO A 53 0.47 -7.89 -15.39
N VAL A 54 0.43 -6.57 -15.64
CA VAL A 54 1.37 -5.85 -16.53
C VAL A 54 1.82 -4.56 -15.87
N PHE A 55 3.12 -4.29 -15.88
CA PHE A 55 3.73 -3.05 -15.40
C PHE A 55 4.63 -2.45 -16.49
N ASP A 56 4.78 -1.12 -16.47
CA ASP A 56 5.77 -0.46 -17.32
C ASP A 56 7.19 -0.72 -16.78
N PRO A 57 8.20 -0.95 -17.62
CA PRO A 57 9.58 -1.19 -17.18
C PRO A 57 10.21 -0.04 -16.37
N THR A 58 9.64 1.17 -16.40
CA THR A 58 10.10 2.29 -15.57
C THR A 58 9.73 2.12 -14.09
N LEU A 59 8.70 1.32 -13.77
CA LEU A 59 8.36 0.96 -12.40
C LEU A 59 9.28 -0.18 -11.93
N THR A 60 10.00 0.03 -10.84
CA THR A 60 11.03 -0.89 -10.36
C THR A 60 10.62 -1.71 -9.14
N ARG A 61 9.48 -1.38 -8.53
CA ARG A 61 8.92 -2.06 -7.36
C ARG A 61 7.45 -2.39 -7.59
N TYR A 62 7.04 -3.57 -7.16
CA TYR A 62 5.73 -4.13 -7.40
C TYR A 62 5.15 -4.66 -6.10
N THR A 63 3.87 -4.36 -5.83
CA THR A 63 3.12 -4.99 -4.74
C THR A 63 2.71 -6.40 -5.15
N TYR A 64 2.82 -7.33 -4.22
CA TYR A 64 2.27 -8.68 -4.35
C TYR A 64 1.57 -9.10 -3.07
N PHE A 65 0.65 -10.03 -3.22
CA PHE A 65 -0.17 -10.54 -2.14
C PHE A 65 0.14 -12.02 -1.88
N VAL A 66 0.24 -12.37 -0.61
CA VAL A 66 0.22 -13.76 -0.13
C VAL A 66 -1.10 -13.96 0.59
N ARG A 67 -1.94 -14.89 0.13
CA ARG A 67 -3.21 -15.21 0.76
C ARG A 67 -3.22 -16.65 1.25
N ASN A 68 -3.65 -16.82 2.50
CA ASN A 68 -3.83 -18.13 3.12
C ASN A 68 -5.32 -18.50 3.13
N ALA A 69 -5.76 -19.30 2.15
CA ALA A 69 -7.10 -19.88 2.14
C ALA A 69 -7.09 -21.36 2.59
N THR A 70 -6.11 -21.75 3.43
CA THR A 70 -6.08 -23.05 4.13
C THR A 70 -6.72 -22.93 5.50
N GLU A 71 -6.83 -24.05 6.22
CA GLU A 71 -7.33 -24.08 7.60
C GLU A 71 -6.21 -23.97 8.66
N GLU A 72 -4.95 -23.85 8.24
CA GLU A 72 -3.79 -23.81 9.12
C GLU A 72 -3.02 -22.49 8.96
N THR A 73 -2.45 -22.01 10.07
CA THR A 73 -1.49 -20.88 10.02
C THR A 73 -0.25 -21.29 9.24
N VAL A 74 0.20 -20.46 8.32
CA VAL A 74 1.40 -20.69 7.51
C VAL A 74 2.47 -19.67 7.84
N GLU A 75 3.73 -20.10 7.76
CA GLU A 75 4.89 -19.24 8.00
C GLU A 75 5.71 -19.10 6.73
N PHE A 76 6.31 -17.92 6.54
CA PHE A 76 7.23 -17.63 5.44
C PHE A 76 8.17 -16.48 5.79
N GLY A 77 9.28 -16.34 5.05
CA GLY A 77 10.25 -15.25 5.22
C GLY A 77 9.99 -14.09 4.28
N GLU A 78 10.83 -13.06 4.38
CA GLU A 78 10.85 -11.90 3.46
C GLU A 78 11.36 -12.29 2.07
N ASP A 79 12.15 -13.33 1.96
CA ASP A 79 12.88 -13.75 0.76
C ASP A 79 11.96 -14.10 -0.42
N TYR A 80 12.40 -13.69 -1.61
CA TYR A 80 11.78 -14.05 -2.89
C TYR A 80 12.85 -14.16 -3.98
N ALA A 81 12.48 -14.70 -5.13
CA ALA A 81 13.29 -14.63 -6.34
C ALA A 81 12.45 -14.09 -7.50
N LEU A 82 13.11 -13.37 -8.41
CA LEU A 82 12.56 -13.00 -9.70
C LEU A 82 13.21 -13.86 -10.78
N GLN A 83 12.40 -14.33 -11.72
CA GLN A 83 12.84 -15.07 -12.89
C GLN A 83 12.30 -14.39 -14.14
N ARG A 84 13.09 -14.43 -15.22
CA ARG A 84 12.71 -14.00 -16.56
C ARG A 84 12.49 -15.20 -17.46
N GLN A 85 11.51 -15.15 -18.33
CA GLN A 85 11.29 -16.15 -19.35
C GLN A 85 12.25 -15.92 -20.53
N GLU A 86 13.07 -16.94 -20.84
CA GLU A 86 13.94 -16.97 -22.01
C GLU A 86 13.56 -18.19 -22.90
N GLY A 87 12.79 -17.95 -23.96
CA GLY A 87 12.18 -19.02 -24.74
C GLY A 87 11.19 -19.83 -23.89
N ASP A 88 11.41 -21.15 -23.79
CA ASP A 88 10.56 -22.04 -22.98
C ASP A 88 11.09 -22.22 -21.53
N ALA A 89 12.15 -21.54 -21.16
CA ALA A 89 12.81 -21.71 -19.87
C ALA A 89 12.70 -20.47 -18.98
N TRP A 90 12.65 -20.70 -17.67
CA TRP A 90 12.74 -19.66 -16.66
C TRP A 90 14.19 -19.56 -16.17
N LYS A 91 14.72 -18.35 -16.08
CA LYS A 91 16.05 -18.03 -15.66
C LYS A 91 16.02 -17.09 -14.44
N ASP A 92 16.72 -17.47 -13.38
CA ASP A 92 16.86 -16.61 -12.21
C ASP A 92 17.57 -15.31 -12.56
N LEU A 93 17.09 -14.19 -12.05
CA LEU A 93 17.82 -12.95 -12.03
C LEU A 93 18.95 -13.02 -11.01
N THR A 94 20.04 -12.30 -11.28
CA THR A 94 21.26 -12.35 -10.48
C THR A 94 21.22 -11.27 -9.40
N LEU A 95 21.25 -11.66 -8.13
CA LEU A 95 21.34 -10.70 -7.04
C LEU A 95 22.61 -9.83 -7.15
N VAL A 96 22.52 -8.55 -6.79
CA VAL A 96 23.70 -7.69 -6.65
C VAL A 96 24.59 -8.20 -5.52
N GLU A 97 25.87 -7.88 -5.57
CA GLU A 97 26.82 -8.32 -4.57
C GLU A 97 26.45 -7.76 -3.18
N ASN A 98 26.38 -8.64 -2.18
CA ASN A 98 25.92 -8.35 -0.83
C ASN A 98 24.43 -7.97 -0.69
N ALA A 99 23.61 -8.15 -1.72
CA ALA A 99 22.18 -8.12 -1.53
C ALA A 99 21.71 -9.30 -0.68
N GLY A 100 20.69 -9.06 0.11
CA GLY A 100 20.06 -10.08 0.94
C GLY A 100 18.77 -9.58 1.54
N PHE A 101 17.99 -10.52 2.01
CA PHE A 101 16.76 -10.25 2.72
C PHE A 101 17.02 -10.18 4.21
N ILE A 102 16.27 -9.33 4.91
CA ILE A 102 16.28 -9.30 6.37
C ILE A 102 15.64 -10.59 6.89
N ALA A 103 16.13 -11.07 8.04
CA ALA A 103 15.64 -12.32 8.64
C ALA A 103 14.34 -12.06 9.43
N ILE A 104 13.28 -11.69 8.71
CA ILE A 104 11.92 -11.55 9.25
C ILE A 104 11.11 -12.78 8.86
N GLY A 105 10.37 -13.33 9.83
CA GLY A 105 9.36 -14.36 9.61
C GLY A 105 7.96 -13.78 9.77
N TYR A 106 7.08 -14.16 8.87
CA TYR A 106 5.66 -13.83 8.89
C TYR A 106 4.84 -15.08 9.24
N ALA A 107 3.78 -14.87 10.00
CA ALA A 107 2.74 -15.89 10.23
C ALA A 107 1.43 -15.37 9.66
N LEU A 108 0.79 -16.14 8.80
CA LEU A 108 -0.46 -15.80 8.15
C LEU A 108 -1.53 -16.80 8.55
N GLU A 109 -2.53 -16.33 9.28
CA GLU A 109 -3.64 -17.15 9.75
C GLU A 109 -4.60 -17.53 8.61
N PRO A 110 -5.47 -18.54 8.82
CA PRO A 110 -6.53 -18.88 7.88
C PRO A 110 -7.38 -17.66 7.48
N GLY A 111 -7.61 -17.46 6.18
CA GLY A 111 -8.40 -16.35 5.63
C GLY A 111 -7.63 -15.06 5.45
N GLN A 112 -6.44 -14.92 6.03
CA GLN A 112 -5.66 -13.66 5.95
C GLN A 112 -4.95 -13.48 4.61
N THR A 113 -4.79 -12.21 4.24
CA THR A 113 -3.97 -11.74 3.12
C THR A 113 -2.91 -10.76 3.64
N MET A 114 -1.69 -10.88 3.15
CA MET A 114 -0.60 -9.95 3.42
C MET A 114 -0.10 -9.36 2.11
N ALA A 115 0.06 -8.04 2.08
CA ALA A 115 0.69 -7.32 1.00
C ALA A 115 2.19 -7.13 1.30
N LEU A 116 3.02 -7.37 0.32
CA LEU A 116 4.47 -7.26 0.38
C LEU A 116 4.97 -6.60 -0.91
N THR A 117 6.25 -6.21 -0.93
CA THR A 117 6.86 -5.58 -2.10
C THR A 117 8.01 -6.43 -2.64
N CYS A 118 8.07 -6.59 -3.95
CA CYS A 118 9.24 -7.11 -4.66
C CYS A 118 9.73 -6.08 -5.68
N GLY A 119 10.94 -6.26 -6.20
CA GLY A 119 11.48 -5.32 -7.19
C GLY A 119 12.85 -5.69 -7.71
N PHE A 120 13.31 -4.91 -8.69
CA PHE A 120 14.58 -5.10 -9.38
C PHE A 120 15.78 -4.49 -8.64
N ASP A 121 15.57 -3.69 -7.62
CA ASP A 121 16.62 -3.02 -6.85
C ASP A 121 17.61 -3.98 -6.15
N LEU A 122 17.25 -5.25 -5.99
CA LEU A 122 18.12 -6.30 -5.47
C LEU A 122 18.87 -7.07 -6.56
N TYR A 123 18.61 -6.80 -7.85
CA TYR A 123 19.15 -7.58 -8.98
C TYR A 123 20.09 -6.75 -9.84
N LYS A 124 20.98 -7.44 -10.58
CA LYS A 124 21.93 -6.81 -11.51
C LYS A 124 21.28 -6.43 -12.83
N GLU A 125 20.24 -7.18 -13.20
CA GLU A 125 19.49 -6.97 -14.41
C GLU A 125 18.56 -5.76 -14.23
N GLU A 126 18.57 -4.85 -15.20
CA GLU A 126 17.61 -3.77 -15.30
C GLU A 126 16.25 -4.30 -15.79
N PRO A 127 15.14 -3.68 -15.39
CA PRO A 127 13.84 -4.06 -15.90
C PRO A 127 13.72 -3.78 -17.41
N GLU A 128 13.44 -4.82 -18.17
CA GLU A 128 13.22 -4.77 -19.62
C GLU A 128 11.88 -5.41 -19.98
N ALA A 129 11.27 -5.01 -21.10
CA ALA A 129 10.05 -5.65 -21.58
C ALA A 129 10.21 -7.17 -21.70
N GLY A 130 9.21 -7.90 -21.21
CA GLY A 130 9.21 -9.37 -21.23
C GLY A 130 8.35 -9.98 -20.14
N THR A 131 8.31 -11.31 -20.12
CA THR A 131 7.56 -12.09 -19.13
C THR A 131 8.47 -12.47 -17.96
N TYR A 132 7.97 -12.24 -16.77
CA TYR A 132 8.65 -12.51 -15.50
C TYR A 132 7.76 -13.33 -14.58
N ARG A 133 8.36 -13.90 -13.55
CA ARG A 133 7.60 -14.43 -12.41
C ARG A 133 8.30 -14.18 -11.09
N LEU A 134 7.48 -13.90 -10.10
CA LEU A 134 7.84 -13.92 -8.70
C LEU A 134 7.81 -15.35 -8.19
N VAL A 135 8.83 -15.77 -7.47
CA VAL A 135 8.95 -17.09 -6.83
C VAL A 135 9.08 -16.88 -5.33
N LYS A 136 8.21 -17.52 -4.55
CA LYS A 136 8.20 -17.41 -3.09
C LYS A 136 7.84 -18.73 -2.43
N THR A 137 8.51 -19.02 -1.32
CA THR A 137 8.19 -20.20 -0.49
C THR A 137 7.30 -19.76 0.66
N VAL A 138 6.11 -20.33 0.77
CA VAL A 138 5.10 -20.07 1.81
C VAL A 138 4.64 -21.40 2.38
N GLY A 139 4.71 -21.60 3.69
CA GLY A 139 4.31 -22.85 4.35
C GLY A 139 5.04 -24.09 3.80
N GLY A 140 6.29 -23.93 3.35
CA GLY A 140 7.07 -25.00 2.71
C GLY A 140 6.69 -25.32 1.26
N GLN A 141 5.73 -24.61 0.66
CA GLN A 141 5.35 -24.71 -0.76
C GLN A 141 5.98 -23.59 -1.57
N THR A 142 6.52 -23.91 -2.74
CA THR A 142 7.00 -22.89 -3.69
C THR A 142 5.84 -22.45 -4.57
N LEU A 143 5.54 -21.15 -4.52
CA LEU A 143 4.50 -20.48 -5.29
C LEU A 143 5.12 -19.63 -6.39
N PHE A 144 4.34 -19.40 -7.45
CA PHE A 144 4.74 -18.60 -8.60
C PHE A 144 3.63 -17.63 -8.97
N ALA A 145 4.01 -16.37 -9.25
CA ALA A 145 3.10 -15.39 -9.81
C ALA A 145 3.75 -14.75 -11.04
N GLU A 146 3.14 -14.94 -12.22
CA GLU A 146 3.63 -14.43 -13.50
C GLU A 146 3.12 -13.02 -13.74
N PHE A 147 3.95 -12.17 -14.36
CA PHE A 147 3.62 -10.81 -14.76
C PHE A 147 4.43 -10.41 -16.01
N GLU A 148 4.00 -9.34 -16.64
CA GLU A 148 4.68 -8.79 -17.80
C GLU A 148 5.26 -7.41 -17.50
N LEU A 149 6.42 -7.11 -18.06
CA LEU A 149 6.90 -5.75 -18.23
C LEU A 149 6.66 -5.32 -19.68
N GLY A 150 5.89 -4.26 -19.89
CA GLY A 150 5.48 -3.80 -21.21
C GLY A 150 4.70 -2.49 -21.17
N ASP A 151 3.89 -2.26 -22.19
CA ASP A 151 3.01 -1.09 -22.25
C ASP A 151 1.90 -1.19 -21.19
N SER A 152 1.95 -0.30 -20.21
CA SER A 152 1.07 -0.31 -19.03
C SER A 152 0.90 1.10 -18.49
N PRO A 153 -0.27 1.44 -17.92
CA PRO A 153 -0.47 2.71 -17.22
C PRO A 153 0.32 2.82 -15.90
N TYR A 154 0.81 1.69 -15.36
CA TYR A 154 1.55 1.65 -14.08
C TYR A 154 3.04 1.90 -14.34
N THR A 155 3.42 3.18 -14.34
CA THR A 155 4.78 3.68 -14.61
C THR A 155 5.40 4.30 -13.36
N ALA A 156 6.67 4.67 -13.40
CA ALA A 156 7.30 5.41 -12.31
C ALA A 156 6.63 6.76 -12.03
N ASP A 157 6.07 7.42 -13.05
CA ASP A 157 5.38 8.71 -12.92
C ASP A 157 3.89 8.56 -12.57
N THR A 158 3.30 7.43 -12.88
CA THR A 158 1.89 7.09 -12.62
C THR A 158 1.78 5.72 -11.95
N PRO A 159 2.31 5.54 -10.73
CA PRO A 159 2.43 4.22 -10.09
C PRO A 159 1.07 3.54 -9.83
N TYR A 160 0.00 4.31 -9.79
CA TYR A 160 -1.37 3.83 -9.58
C TYR A 160 -2.22 3.81 -10.86
N GLY A 161 -1.60 4.06 -12.04
CA GLY A 161 -2.26 4.01 -13.33
C GLY A 161 -3.04 5.28 -13.72
N PHE A 162 -3.01 6.34 -12.89
CA PHE A 162 -3.74 7.58 -13.15
C PHE A 162 -2.80 8.73 -13.55
N ALA A 163 -3.10 9.38 -14.67
CA ALA A 163 -2.43 10.62 -15.02
C ALA A 163 -2.74 11.72 -13.98
N PRO A 164 -1.80 12.65 -13.68
CA PRO A 164 -2.07 13.77 -12.78
C PRO A 164 -3.29 14.59 -13.24
N LEU A 165 -4.07 15.13 -12.30
CA LEU A 165 -5.27 15.95 -12.61
C LEU A 165 -4.97 17.09 -13.57
N GLU A 166 -3.79 17.67 -13.46
CA GLU A 166 -3.32 18.80 -14.31
C GLU A 166 -3.03 18.40 -15.76
N ALA A 167 -2.75 17.11 -16.00
CA ALA A 167 -2.49 16.56 -17.33
C ALA A 167 -3.77 16.14 -18.07
N LEU A 168 -4.91 16.08 -17.36
CA LEU A 168 -6.18 15.72 -17.96
C LEU A 168 -6.70 16.87 -18.85
N PRO A 169 -7.50 16.57 -19.89
CA PRO A 169 -8.15 17.58 -20.73
C PRO A 169 -8.94 18.60 -19.90
N GLU A 170 -9.09 19.81 -20.43
CA GLU A 170 -9.91 20.87 -19.81
C GLU A 170 -11.37 20.40 -19.63
N VAL A 171 -11.92 19.73 -20.64
CA VAL A 171 -13.20 19.04 -20.54
C VAL A 171 -12.94 17.58 -20.23
N TYR A 172 -13.30 17.18 -19.03
CA TYR A 172 -13.21 15.81 -18.55
C TYR A 172 -14.48 15.52 -17.75
N ASP A 173 -15.34 14.70 -18.30
CA ASP A 173 -16.70 14.43 -17.86
C ASP A 173 -17.01 12.92 -17.97
N ALA A 174 -18.26 12.53 -17.77
CA ALA A 174 -18.68 11.12 -17.83
C ALA A 174 -18.40 10.46 -19.20
N ASP A 175 -18.44 11.22 -20.29
CA ASP A 175 -18.23 10.69 -21.65
C ASP A 175 -16.75 10.49 -21.98
N THR A 176 -15.86 11.21 -21.28
CA THR A 176 -14.41 11.23 -21.52
C THR A 176 -13.61 10.55 -20.40
N ALA A 177 -14.29 10.14 -19.32
CA ALA A 177 -13.66 9.43 -18.20
C ALA A 177 -12.96 8.15 -18.64
N ALA A 178 -11.80 7.86 -18.03
CA ALA A 178 -11.08 6.63 -18.27
C ALA A 178 -11.82 5.41 -17.67
N GLU A 179 -11.53 4.21 -18.20
CA GLU A 179 -12.15 2.97 -17.73
C GLU A 179 -11.90 2.72 -16.22
N ALA A 180 -10.77 3.19 -15.71
CA ALA A 180 -10.42 3.06 -14.28
C ALA A 180 -11.14 4.06 -13.36
N ASP A 181 -11.76 5.10 -13.90
CA ASP A 181 -12.45 6.11 -13.11
C ASP A 181 -13.80 5.62 -12.60
N VAL A 182 -14.15 5.99 -11.38
CA VAL A 182 -15.51 5.79 -10.85
C VAL A 182 -16.36 7.00 -11.23
N VAL A 183 -17.39 6.79 -12.05
CA VAL A 183 -18.22 7.87 -12.59
C VAL A 183 -19.57 7.91 -11.93
N TYR A 184 -19.93 9.04 -11.33
CA TYR A 184 -21.22 9.33 -10.72
C TYR A 184 -22.02 10.26 -11.62
N THR A 185 -23.23 9.83 -12.00
CA THR A 185 -24.17 10.61 -12.82
C THR A 185 -25.56 10.57 -12.20
N ASN A 186 -26.52 11.31 -12.79
CA ASN A 186 -27.94 11.19 -12.42
C ASN A 186 -28.53 9.80 -12.70
N ASP A 187 -27.91 9.04 -13.61
CA ASP A 187 -28.39 7.70 -14.00
C ASP A 187 -27.78 6.57 -13.15
N GLY A 188 -26.78 6.89 -12.31
CA GLY A 188 -26.14 5.94 -11.41
C GLY A 188 -24.63 6.02 -11.39
N VAL A 189 -23.99 4.91 -11.00
CA VAL A 189 -22.54 4.79 -10.83
C VAL A 189 -21.99 3.79 -11.82
N GLN A 190 -20.88 4.13 -12.46
CA GLN A 190 -20.08 3.24 -13.31
C GLN A 190 -18.78 2.90 -12.58
N ASN A 191 -18.28 1.66 -12.74
CA ASN A 191 -17.03 1.15 -12.13
C ASN A 191 -17.02 1.30 -10.59
N GLY A 192 -18.15 1.10 -9.92
CA GLY A 192 -18.26 1.23 -8.45
C GLY A 192 -17.42 0.22 -7.68
N GLU A 193 -17.10 -0.93 -8.29
CA GLU A 193 -16.23 -1.97 -7.72
C GLU A 193 -14.80 -1.47 -7.44
N ALA A 194 -14.31 -0.46 -8.15
CA ALA A 194 -13.02 0.15 -7.88
C ALA A 194 -12.94 0.80 -6.48
N VAL A 195 -14.08 1.20 -5.91
CA VAL A 195 -14.16 1.71 -4.54
C VAL A 195 -13.87 0.59 -3.54
N GLU A 196 -14.45 -0.59 -3.75
CA GLU A 196 -14.21 -1.76 -2.88
C GLU A 196 -12.74 -2.18 -2.93
N GLU A 197 -12.16 -2.21 -4.12
CA GLU A 197 -10.74 -2.51 -4.31
C GLU A 197 -9.83 -1.48 -3.61
N PHE A 198 -10.14 -0.18 -3.75
CA PHE A 198 -9.41 0.90 -3.07
C PHE A 198 -9.45 0.73 -1.55
N LEU A 199 -10.64 0.53 -0.96
CA LEU A 199 -10.80 0.34 0.49
C LEU A 199 -10.09 -0.92 0.98
N TYR A 200 -10.13 -1.99 0.19
CA TYR A 200 -9.39 -3.23 0.49
C TYR A 200 -7.88 -2.99 0.52
N LYS A 201 -7.32 -2.29 -0.47
CA LYS A 201 -5.90 -1.92 -0.50
C LYS A 201 -5.51 -1.02 0.68
N VAL A 202 -6.35 -0.04 1.02
CA VAL A 202 -6.13 0.83 2.21
C VAL A 202 -6.01 -0.01 3.47
N ARG A 203 -6.90 -0.99 3.69
CA ARG A 203 -6.84 -1.87 4.86
C ARG A 203 -5.59 -2.74 4.91
N LEU A 204 -5.09 -3.17 3.77
CA LEU A 204 -3.83 -3.89 3.67
C LEU A 204 -2.59 -2.96 3.72
N ASN A 205 -2.80 -1.66 3.96
CA ASN A 205 -1.77 -0.63 3.94
C ASN A 205 -0.99 -0.60 2.61
N VAL A 206 -1.68 -0.86 1.50
CA VAL A 206 -1.13 -0.81 0.14
C VAL A 206 -1.33 0.58 -0.43
N PRO A 207 -0.28 1.26 -0.88
CA PRO A 207 -0.41 2.52 -1.58
C PRO A 207 -1.30 2.38 -2.83
N CYS A 208 -2.30 3.24 -2.97
CA CYS A 208 -3.26 3.17 -4.07
C CYS A 208 -3.93 4.51 -4.32
N GLN A 209 -4.62 4.62 -5.43
CA GLN A 209 -5.39 5.81 -5.81
C GLN A 209 -6.78 5.43 -6.26
N LEU A 210 -7.75 6.23 -5.87
CA LEU A 210 -9.12 6.21 -6.39
C LEU A 210 -9.36 7.55 -7.08
N ARG A 211 -9.85 7.53 -8.33
CA ARG A 211 -10.38 8.71 -9.02
C ARG A 211 -11.87 8.60 -9.15
N THR A 212 -12.57 9.68 -8.77
CA THR A 212 -14.01 9.81 -9.01
C THR A 212 -14.29 11.01 -9.91
N VAL A 213 -15.25 10.83 -10.81
CA VAL A 213 -15.78 11.86 -11.71
C VAL A 213 -17.25 12.04 -11.37
N GLN A 214 -17.62 13.22 -10.88
CA GLN A 214 -19.01 13.55 -10.54
C GLN A 214 -19.57 14.46 -11.63
N ASP A 215 -20.41 13.90 -12.49
CA ASP A 215 -21.03 14.60 -13.61
C ASP A 215 -22.55 14.48 -13.54
N TYR A 216 -23.19 15.50 -13.04
CA TYR A 216 -24.64 15.60 -12.95
C TYR A 216 -25.28 16.48 -14.04
N GLY A 217 -24.48 16.88 -15.04
CA GLY A 217 -24.94 17.60 -16.22
C GLY A 217 -25.32 19.09 -16.02
N GLU A 218 -25.24 19.60 -14.79
CA GLU A 218 -25.61 20.99 -14.47
C GLU A 218 -24.42 21.97 -14.48
N ASN A 219 -23.24 21.46 -14.22
CA ASN A 219 -21.99 22.21 -14.12
C ASN A 219 -20.83 21.41 -14.73
N THR A 220 -19.64 22.00 -14.73
CA THR A 220 -18.40 21.27 -15.03
C THR A 220 -18.25 20.12 -14.04
N ALA A 221 -17.94 18.93 -14.54
CA ALA A 221 -17.72 17.75 -13.71
C ALA A 221 -16.66 18.01 -12.63
N MET A 222 -16.88 17.48 -11.45
CA MET A 222 -15.92 17.53 -10.35
C MET A 222 -15.09 16.24 -10.33
N LEU A 223 -13.78 16.37 -10.40
CA LEU A 223 -12.83 15.25 -10.33
C LEU A 223 -12.21 15.23 -8.93
N ILE A 224 -12.15 14.05 -8.33
CA ILE A 224 -11.52 13.85 -7.04
C ILE A 224 -10.53 12.69 -7.14
N ASP A 225 -9.28 12.94 -6.74
CA ASP A 225 -8.29 11.91 -6.49
C ASP A 225 -8.13 11.72 -4.98
N ALA A 226 -8.30 10.49 -4.51
CA ALA A 226 -7.91 10.07 -3.18
C ALA A 226 -6.69 9.14 -3.31
N ILE A 227 -5.53 9.61 -2.89
CA ILE A 227 -4.27 8.87 -2.96
C ILE A 227 -3.89 8.45 -1.54
N TYR A 228 -3.78 7.14 -1.31
CA TYR A 228 -3.36 6.59 -0.04
C TYR A 228 -1.90 6.18 -0.09
N GLU A 229 -1.09 6.74 0.80
CA GLU A 229 0.33 6.41 0.95
C GLU A 229 0.77 6.56 2.41
N ASN A 230 1.56 5.60 2.89
CA ASN A 230 2.19 5.68 4.22
C ASN A 230 1.20 5.98 5.36
N GLY A 231 -0.01 5.39 5.31
CA GLY A 231 -1.03 5.58 6.33
C GLY A 231 -1.77 6.93 6.27
N HIS A 232 -1.63 7.69 5.18
CA HIS A 232 -2.29 8.98 4.98
C HIS A 232 -2.93 9.08 3.62
N PHE A 233 -3.93 9.95 3.53
CA PHE A 233 -4.61 10.27 2.29
C PHE A 233 -4.18 11.66 1.81
N LEU A 234 -3.87 11.78 0.53
CA LEU A 234 -3.84 13.04 -0.20
C LEU A 234 -5.11 13.12 -1.03
N TRP A 235 -5.98 14.06 -0.68
CA TRP A 235 -7.19 14.37 -1.44
C TRP A 235 -6.91 15.55 -2.36
N ARG A 236 -7.25 15.42 -3.64
CA ARG A 236 -7.12 16.46 -4.64
C ARG A 236 -8.42 16.58 -5.40
N MET A 237 -8.82 17.79 -5.69
CA MET A 237 -10.05 18.08 -6.43
C MET A 237 -9.77 19.06 -7.55
N ARG A 238 -10.41 18.86 -8.69
CA ARG A 238 -10.49 19.81 -9.80
C ARG A 238 -11.93 19.95 -10.26
N GLN A 239 -12.39 21.21 -10.38
CA GLN A 239 -13.67 21.55 -11.01
C GLN A 239 -13.47 22.82 -11.88
N GLY A 240 -13.42 22.66 -13.19
CA GLY A 240 -12.98 23.72 -14.10
C GLY A 240 -11.56 24.16 -13.76
N ASP A 241 -11.40 25.45 -13.48
CA ASP A 241 -10.12 26.06 -13.09
C ASP A 241 -9.85 25.99 -11.58
N ASP A 242 -10.84 25.57 -10.77
CA ASP A 242 -10.69 25.46 -9.33
C ASP A 242 -9.99 24.14 -9.00
N VAL A 243 -8.89 24.24 -8.23
CA VAL A 243 -8.10 23.12 -7.72
C VAL A 243 -7.96 23.25 -6.22
N ALA A 244 -8.16 22.16 -5.49
CA ALA A 244 -7.94 22.07 -4.05
C ALA A 244 -7.11 20.82 -3.74
N GLU A 245 -6.34 20.89 -2.65
CA GLU A 245 -5.54 19.77 -2.14
C GLU A 245 -5.54 19.81 -0.62
N GLU A 246 -5.75 18.66 0.01
CA GLU A 246 -5.74 18.51 1.47
C GLU A 246 -5.27 17.11 1.88
N ARG A 247 -4.77 16.99 3.13
CA ARG A 247 -4.27 15.72 3.69
C ARG A 247 -5.13 15.26 4.84
N PHE A 248 -5.40 13.95 4.87
CA PHE A 248 -6.23 13.29 5.87
C PHE A 248 -5.57 12.04 6.40
N SER A 249 -6.02 11.58 7.58
CA SER A 249 -5.48 10.39 8.24
C SER A 249 -6.46 9.22 8.30
N TYR A 250 -7.77 9.49 8.16
CA TYR A 250 -8.81 8.50 8.39
C TYR A 250 -9.90 8.55 7.32
N ILE A 251 -10.59 7.42 7.15
CA ILE A 251 -11.87 7.33 6.48
C ILE A 251 -12.93 7.22 7.58
N VAL A 252 -13.99 8.01 7.49
CA VAL A 252 -15.12 7.98 8.41
C VAL A 252 -16.44 7.94 7.65
N THR A 253 -17.53 7.53 8.28
CA THR A 253 -18.85 7.47 7.65
C THR A 253 -19.92 8.11 8.54
N ASP A 254 -20.88 8.79 7.91
CA ASP A 254 -22.15 9.21 8.54
C ASP A 254 -23.26 8.16 8.38
N GLY A 255 -22.94 7.00 7.79
CA GLY A 255 -23.89 5.92 7.47
C GLY A 255 -24.49 6.03 6.06
N THR A 256 -24.27 7.14 5.34
CA THR A 256 -24.70 7.38 3.97
C THR A 256 -23.54 7.55 3.01
N ASP A 257 -22.50 8.25 3.46
CA ASP A 257 -21.32 8.54 2.68
C ASP A 257 -20.04 8.21 3.45
N LEU A 258 -18.95 8.00 2.72
CA LEU A 258 -17.60 7.93 3.23
C LEU A 258 -16.90 9.27 3.03
N TYR A 259 -16.16 9.68 4.04
CA TYR A 259 -15.39 10.92 4.05
C TYR A 259 -13.95 10.65 4.48
N LEU A 260 -13.03 11.44 3.94
CA LEU A 260 -11.69 11.57 4.52
C LEU A 260 -11.72 12.59 5.65
N SER A 261 -11.02 12.30 6.74
CA SER A 261 -11.04 13.10 7.97
C SER A 261 -9.71 13.05 8.71
N ASN A 262 -9.46 14.06 9.55
CA ASN A 262 -8.41 14.05 10.56
C ASN A 262 -8.93 13.64 11.95
N GLY A 263 -10.24 13.41 12.10
CA GLY A 263 -10.85 12.75 13.24
C GLY A 263 -10.97 11.24 12.99
N ALA A 264 -10.65 10.41 13.99
CA ALA A 264 -10.60 8.95 13.83
C ALA A 264 -11.97 8.28 13.76
N ASP A 265 -13.04 8.98 14.13
CA ASP A 265 -14.43 8.52 14.09
C ASP A 265 -15.37 9.66 13.68
N TRP A 266 -16.61 9.33 13.33
CA TRP A 266 -17.61 10.32 12.89
C TRP A 266 -17.87 11.41 13.97
N GLU A 267 -17.95 11.04 15.23
CA GLU A 267 -18.20 12.00 16.32
C GLU A 267 -17.05 13.02 16.43
N THR A 268 -15.81 12.56 16.30
CA THR A 268 -14.62 13.42 16.30
C THR A 268 -14.54 14.24 15.02
N ALA A 269 -14.83 13.64 13.86
CA ALA A 269 -14.85 14.30 12.58
C ALA A 269 -15.90 15.40 12.51
N GLU A 270 -17.12 15.15 13.02
CA GLU A 270 -18.23 16.12 13.04
C GLU A 270 -17.89 17.37 13.86
N ARG A 271 -17.13 17.26 14.95
CA ARG A 271 -16.69 18.42 15.76
C ARG A 271 -15.80 19.36 14.96
N TYR A 272 -15.12 18.89 13.95
CA TYR A 272 -14.29 19.66 13.03
C TYR A 272 -15.04 20.02 11.73
N ALA A 273 -16.32 19.62 11.62
CA ALA A 273 -17.15 19.86 10.44
C ALA A 273 -17.13 21.34 10.03
N GLY A 274 -16.69 21.60 8.82
CA GLY A 274 -16.55 22.92 8.22
C GLY A 274 -15.16 23.21 7.67
N LYS A 275 -14.14 22.35 7.96
CA LYS A 275 -12.78 22.50 7.39
C LYS A 275 -11.99 21.21 7.20
N GLU A 276 -12.44 20.05 7.71
CA GLU A 276 -11.60 18.85 7.78
C GLU A 276 -12.33 17.56 7.36
N LEU A 277 -13.37 17.68 6.54
CA LEU A 277 -14.05 16.54 5.91
C LEU A 277 -14.03 16.72 4.41
N ALA A 278 -13.45 15.75 3.69
CA ALA A 278 -13.58 15.67 2.25
C ALA A 278 -14.45 14.46 1.89
N TRP A 279 -15.52 14.70 1.13
CA TRP A 279 -16.36 13.64 0.62
C TRP A 279 -15.52 12.69 -0.27
N LEU A 280 -15.69 11.40 -0.08
CA LEU A 280 -15.00 10.37 -0.85
C LEU A 280 -15.97 9.66 -1.79
N VAL A 281 -16.93 8.91 -1.25
CA VAL A 281 -17.93 8.15 -2.02
C VAL A 281 -19.18 7.88 -1.18
N PRO A 282 -20.35 7.60 -1.80
CA PRO A 282 -21.51 7.06 -1.08
C PRO A 282 -21.20 5.67 -0.51
N THR A 283 -21.69 5.38 0.71
CA THR A 283 -21.53 4.05 1.34
C THR A 283 -22.20 2.94 0.53
N GLY A 284 -23.26 3.24 -0.22
CA GLY A 284 -23.92 2.27 -1.09
C GLY A 284 -23.05 1.75 -2.24
N THR A 285 -21.92 2.41 -2.53
CA THR A 285 -20.93 1.98 -3.52
C THR A 285 -19.93 1.00 -2.90
N ALA A 286 -19.68 1.13 -1.58
CA ALA A 286 -18.87 0.19 -0.82
C ALA A 286 -19.79 -0.83 -0.14
N GLY A 287 -19.54 -2.11 -0.28
CA GLY A 287 -20.31 -3.14 0.42
C GLY A 287 -20.35 -2.91 1.94
N PRO A 288 -21.45 -3.29 2.63
CA PRO A 288 -21.63 -2.98 4.06
C PRO A 288 -20.56 -3.55 4.98
N GLU A 289 -19.88 -4.61 4.57
CA GLU A 289 -18.78 -5.23 5.33
C GLU A 289 -17.49 -4.40 5.27
N LEU A 290 -17.27 -3.68 4.18
CA LEU A 290 -16.10 -2.84 3.97
C LEU A 290 -16.17 -1.53 4.78
N VAL A 291 -17.39 -1.01 4.98
CA VAL A 291 -17.61 0.24 5.73
C VAL A 291 -17.41 0.06 7.24
N SER A 292 -17.64 -1.14 7.77
CA SER A 292 -17.53 -1.40 9.22
C SER A 292 -16.09 -1.64 9.71
N ALA A 293 -15.15 -1.75 8.79
CA ALA A 293 -13.77 -2.13 9.08
C ALA A 293 -12.74 -1.02 8.74
N VAL A 294 -13.20 0.17 8.34
CA VAL A 294 -12.34 1.35 8.03
C VAL A 294 -12.27 2.31 9.20
#